data_be7efda48f71391b24f39676784a9e35
#
_entry.id   be7efda48f71391b24f39676784a9e35
#
_cell.length_a   1.000
_cell.length_b   1.000
_cell.length_c   1.000
_cell.angle_alpha   90.00
_cell.angle_beta   90.00
_cell.angle_gamma   90.00
#
_symmetry.space_group_name_H-M   'P 1'
#
loop_
_entity.id
_entity.type
_entity.pdbx_description
1 polymer ?
#
loop_
_entity_poly.entity_id
_entity_poly.type
_entity_poly.pdbx_seq_one_letter_code
_entity_poly.pdbx_strand_id
1 'polypeptide(L)'
;KNLDFENESVRKCIRIIGPRTNTWDSAKVGIASPPIKTKYGWLLLYHGVSKSHNTYRVGAVLLDLKDPAIVLARSTDPIFEPEMDYEKHGFINNVVFPCGMVVRKGLVYIYYGGADKVVGVATMKLDIILKALRSGISR
;
A
#
# COMPACT_ATOMS: atom_id res chain seq x y z
N LYS A 1 24.39 8.66 -18.17
CA LYS A 1 23.47 9.08 -19.26
C LYS A 1 22.55 10.12 -18.68
N ASN A 2 22.55 11.32 -19.22
CA ASN A 2 21.54 12.32 -18.87
C ASN A 2 20.20 11.86 -19.45
N LEU A 3 19.14 11.94 -18.64
CA LEU A 3 17.78 11.73 -19.12
C LEU A 3 17.41 12.87 -20.07
N ASP A 4 17.08 12.52 -21.30
CA ASP A 4 16.56 13.46 -22.28
C ASP A 4 15.04 13.53 -22.14
N PHE A 5 14.58 14.43 -21.29
CA PHE A 5 13.15 14.62 -21.01
C PHE A 5 12.35 15.18 -22.20
N GLU A 6 13.01 15.71 -23.23
CA GLU A 6 12.33 16.21 -24.44
C GLU A 6 11.92 15.05 -25.37
N ASN A 7 12.68 13.95 -25.36
CA ASN A 7 12.44 12.79 -26.23
C ASN A 7 11.94 11.54 -25.50
N GLU A 8 11.97 11.50 -24.15
CA GLU A 8 11.46 10.39 -23.36
C GLU A 8 10.08 10.74 -22.78
N SER A 9 9.04 10.08 -23.27
CA SER A 9 7.68 10.20 -22.76
C SER A 9 7.22 8.88 -22.13
N VAL A 10 6.24 8.96 -21.23
CA VAL A 10 5.56 7.77 -20.71
C VAL A 10 4.83 7.09 -21.87
N ARG A 11 5.36 5.94 -22.35
CA ARG A 11 4.87 5.27 -23.56
C ARG A 11 3.70 4.33 -23.29
N LYS A 12 3.59 3.76 -22.08
CA LYS A 12 2.58 2.76 -21.75
C LYS A 12 2.18 2.86 -20.28
N CYS A 13 0.88 3.00 -20.03
CA CYS A 13 0.31 2.94 -18.70
C CYS A 13 -0.49 1.63 -18.54
N ILE A 14 -0.19 0.89 -17.47
CA ILE A 14 -0.89 -0.36 -17.12
C ILE A 14 -1.52 -0.17 -15.74
N ARG A 15 -2.81 -0.45 -15.64
CA ARG A 15 -3.51 -0.49 -14.36
C ARG A 15 -3.15 -1.78 -13.63
N ILE A 16 -2.47 -1.66 -12.49
CA ILE A 16 -2.07 -2.80 -11.64
C ILE A 16 -3.25 -3.29 -10.81
N ILE A 17 -3.87 -2.41 -10.03
CA ILE A 17 -5.04 -2.72 -9.20
C ILE A 17 -6.10 -1.62 -9.35
N GLY A 18 -7.32 -1.96 -8.99
CA GLY A 18 -8.45 -1.03 -8.87
C GLY A 18 -9.27 -1.33 -7.62
N PRO A 19 -10.31 -0.55 -7.33
CA PRO A 19 -11.26 -0.84 -6.27
C PRO A 19 -11.91 -2.22 -6.43
N ARG A 20 -12.22 -2.89 -5.31
CA ARG A 20 -12.93 -4.18 -5.28
C ARG A 20 -14.36 -3.97 -4.81
N THR A 21 -15.30 -4.74 -5.35
CA THR A 21 -16.70 -4.66 -4.94
C THR A 21 -16.89 -5.21 -3.52
N ASN A 22 -17.70 -4.53 -2.71
CA ASN A 22 -18.09 -4.94 -1.36
C ASN A 22 -16.94 -5.20 -0.38
N THR A 23 -15.87 -4.43 -0.50
CA THR A 23 -14.70 -4.53 0.38
C THR A 23 -14.35 -3.16 0.98
N TRP A 24 -13.38 -3.16 1.88
CA TRP A 24 -12.87 -1.96 2.56
C TRP A 24 -12.19 -0.95 1.60
N ASP A 25 -11.83 -1.35 0.39
CA ASP A 25 -11.19 -0.56 -0.65
C ASP A 25 -12.06 -0.41 -1.90
N SER A 26 -13.38 -0.39 -1.72
CA SER A 26 -14.38 -0.41 -2.80
C SER A 26 -14.63 0.93 -3.50
N ALA A 27 -14.27 2.07 -2.87
CA ALA A 27 -14.45 3.39 -3.48
C ALA A 27 -13.23 3.81 -4.30
N LYS A 28 -12.05 3.73 -3.71
CA LYS A 28 -10.79 4.11 -4.36
C LYS A 28 -9.59 3.39 -3.77
N VAL A 29 -8.54 3.33 -4.57
CA VAL A 29 -7.20 2.89 -4.17
C VAL A 29 -6.16 3.84 -4.73
N GLY A 30 -5.04 3.99 -4.05
CA GLY A 30 -3.91 4.77 -4.52
C GLY A 30 -2.59 4.25 -3.97
N ILE A 31 -1.51 4.51 -4.68
CA ILE A 31 -0.17 4.09 -4.27
C ILE A 31 0.25 4.80 -2.98
N ALA A 32 1.01 4.11 -2.15
CA ALA A 32 1.49 4.62 -0.88
C ALA A 32 3.00 4.88 -0.85
N SER A 33 3.78 3.97 -1.43
CA SER A 33 5.24 4.05 -1.43
C SER A 33 5.82 3.33 -2.64
N PRO A 34 7.06 3.60 -3.03
CA PRO A 34 7.75 2.77 -4.00
C PRO A 34 7.77 1.31 -3.55
N PRO A 35 7.65 0.35 -4.49
CA PRO A 35 7.70 -1.07 -4.15
C PRO A 35 9.09 -1.48 -3.68
N ILE A 36 9.17 -2.40 -2.73
CA ILE A 36 10.43 -2.98 -2.26
C ILE A 36 10.57 -4.41 -2.74
N LYS A 37 11.78 -4.77 -3.15
CA LYS A 37 12.10 -6.11 -3.59
C LYS A 37 12.18 -7.07 -2.40
N THR A 38 11.48 -8.18 -2.48
CA THR A 38 11.54 -9.29 -1.53
C THR A 38 11.90 -10.59 -2.25
N LYS A 39 12.15 -11.65 -1.52
CA LYS A 39 12.41 -12.98 -2.13
C LYS A 39 11.19 -13.58 -2.85
N TYR A 40 9.99 -13.05 -2.60
CA TYR A 40 8.74 -13.59 -3.15
C TYR A 40 8.10 -12.71 -4.23
N GLY A 41 8.58 -11.48 -4.40
CA GLY A 41 8.01 -10.50 -5.31
C GLY A 41 8.32 -9.08 -4.87
N TRP A 42 7.78 -8.09 -5.59
CA TRP A 42 7.81 -6.71 -5.20
C TRP A 42 6.65 -6.42 -4.24
N LEU A 43 6.96 -6.06 -3.01
CA LEU A 43 5.95 -5.63 -2.03
C LEU A 43 5.61 -4.16 -2.27
N LEU A 44 4.34 -3.90 -2.55
CA LEU A 44 3.76 -2.57 -2.72
C LEU A 44 2.71 -2.32 -1.65
N LEU A 45 2.78 -1.19 -0.96
CA LEU A 45 1.68 -0.72 -0.10
C LEU A 45 0.78 0.23 -0.87
N TYR A 46 -0.50 0.19 -0.56
CA TYR A 46 -1.51 1.10 -1.13
C TYR A 46 -2.49 1.55 -0.05
N HIS A 47 -3.11 2.69 -0.25
CA HIS A 47 -4.27 3.07 0.56
C HIS A 47 -5.56 2.71 -0.16
N GLY A 48 -6.57 2.38 0.60
CA GLY A 48 -7.93 2.10 0.11
C GLY A 48 -8.99 2.78 0.97
N VAL A 49 -10.13 3.05 0.35
CA VAL A 49 -11.31 3.64 1.01
C VAL A 49 -12.54 2.88 0.56
N SER A 50 -13.46 2.58 1.49
CA SER A 50 -14.73 1.95 1.17
C SER A 50 -15.78 2.97 0.74
N LYS A 51 -16.80 2.50 -0.01
CA LYS A 51 -17.95 3.33 -0.38
C LYS A 51 -18.86 3.68 0.81
N SER A 52 -18.88 2.82 1.82
CA SER A 52 -19.75 2.98 2.99
C SER A 52 -19.15 3.85 4.09
N HIS A 53 -17.82 3.92 4.18
CA HIS A 53 -17.13 4.66 5.24
C HIS A 53 -15.93 5.38 4.64
N ASN A 54 -15.82 6.67 4.91
CA ASN A 54 -14.69 7.48 4.44
C ASN A 54 -13.46 7.26 5.32
N THR A 55 -13.08 6.00 5.53
CA THR A 55 -11.91 5.61 6.33
C THR A 55 -10.80 5.17 5.40
N TYR A 56 -9.63 5.81 5.53
CA TYR A 56 -8.43 5.45 4.80
C TYR A 56 -7.68 4.35 5.54
N ARG A 57 -7.44 3.26 4.86
CA ARG A 57 -6.74 2.08 5.36
C ARG A 57 -5.60 1.69 4.42
N VAL A 58 -4.65 0.93 4.94
CA VAL A 58 -3.50 0.46 4.18
C VAL A 58 -3.65 -1.01 3.83
N GLY A 59 -3.43 -1.34 2.58
CA GLY A 59 -3.30 -2.70 2.10
C GLY A 59 -1.93 -2.97 1.49
N ALA A 60 -1.69 -4.23 1.18
CA ALA A 60 -0.47 -4.69 0.57
C ALA A 60 -0.74 -5.51 -0.70
N VAL A 61 0.16 -5.40 -1.66
CA VAL A 61 0.17 -6.16 -2.91
C VAL A 61 1.54 -6.77 -3.13
N LEU A 62 1.58 -8.00 -3.59
CA LEU A 62 2.79 -8.65 -4.06
C LEU A 62 2.74 -8.73 -5.60
N LEU A 63 3.76 -8.17 -6.24
CA LEU A 63 3.90 -8.18 -7.69
C LEU A 63 5.01 -9.15 -8.11
N ASP A 64 4.93 -9.66 -9.33
CA ASP A 64 5.94 -10.57 -9.85
C ASP A 64 7.32 -9.91 -9.97
N LEU A 65 8.38 -10.68 -9.75
CA LEU A 65 9.76 -10.17 -9.78
C LEU A 65 10.25 -9.82 -11.18
N LYS A 66 9.77 -10.55 -12.20
CA LYS A 66 10.18 -10.38 -13.60
C LYS A 66 9.31 -9.37 -14.31
N ASP A 67 8.00 -9.43 -14.06
CA ASP A 67 7.03 -8.48 -14.62
C ASP A 67 6.20 -7.84 -13.47
N PRO A 68 6.60 -6.67 -12.96
CA PRO A 68 5.89 -6.01 -11.87
C PRO A 68 4.49 -5.48 -12.24
N ALA A 69 4.03 -5.68 -13.47
CA ALA A 69 2.64 -5.46 -13.84
C ALA A 69 1.71 -6.62 -13.44
N ILE A 70 2.29 -7.79 -13.11
CA ILE A 70 1.54 -8.97 -12.69
C ILE A 70 1.36 -8.97 -11.18
N VAL A 71 0.08 -9.00 -10.74
CA VAL A 71 -0.29 -9.12 -9.33
C VAL A 71 -0.31 -10.59 -8.93
N LEU A 72 0.57 -10.99 -8.01
CA LEU A 72 0.61 -12.34 -7.45
C LEU A 72 -0.37 -12.50 -6.29
N ALA A 73 -0.48 -11.47 -5.44
CA ALA A 73 -1.37 -11.48 -4.29
C ALA A 73 -1.77 -10.06 -3.89
N ARG A 74 -2.93 -9.91 -3.25
CA ARG A 74 -3.42 -8.67 -2.64
C ARG A 74 -4.06 -9.00 -1.30
N SER A 75 -3.77 -8.23 -0.27
CA SER A 75 -4.35 -8.42 1.07
C SER A 75 -5.88 -8.36 1.01
N THR A 76 -6.53 -9.34 1.63
CA THR A 76 -8.00 -9.39 1.76
C THR A 76 -8.46 -8.28 2.69
N ASP A 77 -7.80 -8.21 3.84
CA ASP A 77 -8.08 -7.22 4.88
C ASP A 77 -7.02 -6.11 4.87
N PRO A 78 -7.32 -4.95 5.45
CA PRO A 78 -6.29 -3.93 5.65
C PRO A 78 -5.20 -4.46 6.59
N ILE A 79 -3.95 -4.10 6.32
CA ILE A 79 -2.82 -4.42 7.19
C ILE A 79 -2.61 -3.35 8.27
N PHE A 80 -3.22 -2.19 8.09
CA PHE A 80 -3.17 -1.07 9.02
C PHE A 80 -4.39 -0.17 8.82
N GLU A 81 -5.03 0.23 9.91
CA GLU A 81 -6.21 1.11 9.93
C GLU A 81 -6.16 2.08 11.12
N PRO A 82 -6.98 3.15 11.13
CA PRO A 82 -6.97 4.14 12.20
C PRO A 82 -7.39 3.53 13.55
N GLU A 83 -6.47 3.51 14.51
CA GLU A 83 -6.71 3.02 15.88
C GLU A 83 -6.51 4.12 16.93
N MET A 84 -5.47 4.94 16.74
CA MET A 84 -5.10 5.98 17.69
C MET A 84 -5.99 7.23 17.56
N ASP A 85 -6.13 7.98 18.64
CA ASP A 85 -6.96 9.19 18.65
C ASP A 85 -6.54 10.20 17.57
N TYR A 86 -5.25 10.40 17.39
CA TYR A 86 -4.70 11.31 16.37
C TYR A 86 -4.86 10.82 14.92
N GLU A 87 -5.27 9.56 14.70
CA GLU A 87 -5.63 9.00 13.41
C GLU A 87 -7.13 9.13 13.13
N LYS A 88 -7.93 9.17 14.20
CA LYS A 88 -9.38 9.29 14.17
C LYS A 88 -9.88 10.72 14.13
N HIS A 89 -9.13 11.65 14.74
CA HIS A 89 -9.55 13.04 14.92
C HIS A 89 -8.46 14.02 14.45
N GLY A 90 -8.75 14.74 13.36
CA GLY A 90 -7.84 15.72 12.78
C GLY A 90 -8.52 16.59 11.75
N PHE A 91 -7.77 17.01 10.74
CA PHE A 91 -8.33 17.80 9.65
C PHE A 91 -9.28 16.95 8.80
N ILE A 92 -8.90 15.70 8.54
CA ILE A 92 -9.77 14.66 7.95
C ILE A 92 -9.79 13.47 8.91
N ASN A 93 -10.95 13.11 9.41
CA ASN A 93 -11.09 12.02 10.38
C ASN A 93 -10.89 10.63 9.76
N ASN A 94 -10.42 9.68 10.58
CA ASN A 94 -10.26 8.27 10.20
C ASN A 94 -9.31 8.05 9.00
N VAL A 95 -8.11 8.63 9.09
CA VAL A 95 -7.10 8.55 8.04
C VAL A 95 -5.78 8.00 8.57
N VAL A 96 -5.31 6.92 7.97
CA VAL A 96 -3.91 6.52 7.93
C VAL A 96 -3.48 6.52 6.46
N PHE A 97 -2.66 7.51 6.08
CA PHE A 97 -2.23 7.74 4.71
C PHE A 97 -0.74 7.46 4.56
N PRO A 98 -0.35 6.25 4.11
CA PRO A 98 1.06 5.89 4.01
C PRO A 98 1.73 6.67 2.87
N CYS A 99 2.92 7.20 3.16
CA CYS A 99 3.71 8.01 2.23
C CYS A 99 5.09 7.43 1.94
N GLY A 100 5.58 6.54 2.79
CA GLY A 100 6.90 5.93 2.63
C GLY A 100 7.04 4.62 3.38
N MET A 101 7.97 3.79 2.94
CA MET A 101 8.25 2.49 3.55
C MET A 101 9.74 2.19 3.51
N VAL A 102 10.29 1.72 4.63
CA VAL A 102 11.67 1.24 4.75
C VAL A 102 11.67 -0.11 5.45
N VAL A 103 12.53 -1.01 4.99
CA VAL A 103 12.76 -2.29 5.67
C VAL A 103 14.15 -2.32 6.28
N ARG A 104 14.23 -2.58 7.59
CA ARG A 104 15.49 -2.73 8.31
C ARG A 104 15.40 -3.93 9.24
N LYS A 105 16.34 -4.86 9.10
CA LYS A 105 16.44 -6.08 9.94
C LYS A 105 15.10 -6.85 10.02
N GLY A 106 14.39 -6.98 8.88
CA GLY A 106 13.13 -7.71 8.83
C GLY A 106 11.92 -6.96 9.40
N LEU A 107 12.08 -5.72 9.83
CA LEU A 107 11.02 -4.84 10.30
C LEU A 107 10.72 -3.80 9.22
N VAL A 108 9.44 -3.68 8.88
CA VAL A 108 8.91 -2.65 7.97
C VAL A 108 8.54 -1.44 8.81
N TYR A 109 9.03 -0.27 8.44
CA TYR A 109 8.66 1.04 8.97
C TYR A 109 7.79 1.73 7.94
N ILE A 110 6.55 2.01 8.28
CA ILE A 110 5.57 2.69 7.43
C ILE A 110 5.40 4.10 7.94
N TYR A 111 5.88 5.08 7.18
CA TYR A 111 5.67 6.50 7.48
C TYR A 111 4.35 6.95 6.89
N TYR A 112 3.50 7.56 7.72
CA TYR A 112 2.13 7.90 7.33
C TYR A 112 1.65 9.22 7.90
N GLY A 113 0.68 9.83 7.24
CA GLY A 113 -0.12 10.92 7.78
C GLY A 113 -1.29 10.36 8.59
N GLY A 114 -1.49 10.86 9.80
CA GLY A 114 -2.65 10.55 10.65
C GLY A 114 -3.64 11.72 10.63
N ALA A 115 -4.89 11.45 10.22
CA ALA A 115 -6.01 12.39 10.14
C ALA A 115 -5.67 13.73 9.47
N ASP A 116 -4.74 13.74 8.49
CA ASP A 116 -4.19 14.92 7.80
C ASP A 116 -3.63 16.01 8.76
N LYS A 117 -3.17 15.63 9.93
CA LYS A 117 -2.73 16.55 10.98
C LYS A 117 -1.35 16.25 11.52
N VAL A 118 -0.96 14.98 11.55
CA VAL A 118 0.31 14.53 12.13
C VAL A 118 1.03 13.57 11.21
N VAL A 119 2.32 13.39 11.43
CA VAL A 119 3.12 12.35 10.81
C VAL A 119 3.45 11.31 11.86
N GLY A 120 3.16 10.05 11.57
CA GLY A 120 3.46 8.90 12.40
C GLY A 120 4.35 7.88 11.71
N VAL A 121 4.85 6.93 12.48
CA VAL A 121 5.51 5.72 11.99
C VAL A 121 4.91 4.49 12.65
N ALA A 122 4.42 3.57 11.84
CA ALA A 122 3.99 2.25 12.27
C ALA A 122 5.04 1.20 11.91
N THR A 123 5.14 0.13 12.68
CA THR A 123 6.08 -0.95 12.42
C THR A 123 5.39 -2.30 12.36
N MET A 124 5.83 -3.16 11.44
CA MET A 124 5.34 -4.52 11.29
C MET A 124 6.48 -5.44 10.83
N LYS A 125 6.48 -6.70 11.28
CA LYS A 125 7.43 -7.68 10.74
C LYS A 125 7.10 -7.98 9.28
N LEU A 126 8.11 -7.91 8.41
CA LEU A 126 7.98 -8.19 6.98
C LEU A 126 7.40 -9.59 6.72
N ASP A 127 7.82 -10.59 7.51
CA ASP A 127 7.35 -11.97 7.38
C ASP A 127 5.85 -12.11 7.60
N ILE A 128 5.25 -11.31 8.48
CA ILE A 128 3.81 -11.34 8.74
C ILE A 128 3.06 -10.86 7.50
N ILE A 129 3.49 -9.74 6.90
CA ILE A 129 2.87 -9.21 5.67
C ILE A 129 2.99 -10.24 4.54
N LEU A 130 4.20 -10.78 4.32
CA LEU A 130 4.45 -11.74 3.25
C LEU A 130 3.71 -13.06 3.47
N LYS A 131 3.57 -13.53 4.72
CA LYS A 131 2.80 -14.73 5.05
C LYS A 131 1.31 -14.51 4.76
N ALA A 132 0.73 -13.39 5.18
CA ALA A 132 -0.66 -13.04 4.92
C ALA A 132 -0.96 -12.96 3.42
N LEU A 133 -0.10 -12.31 2.63
CA LEU A 133 -0.25 -12.25 1.17
C LEU A 133 -0.18 -13.63 0.51
N ARG A 134 0.71 -14.51 0.98
CA ARG A 134 0.91 -15.83 0.38
C ARG A 134 -0.13 -16.87 0.78
N SER A 135 -0.79 -16.72 1.91
CA SER A 135 -1.87 -17.63 2.34
C SER A 135 -3.09 -17.58 1.41
N GLY A 136 -3.29 -16.47 0.68
CA GLY A 136 -4.33 -16.32 -0.34
C GLY A 136 -3.94 -16.80 -1.75
N ILE A 137 -2.69 -17.24 -1.96
CA ILE A 137 -2.24 -17.79 -3.25
C ILE A 137 -2.54 -19.30 -3.22
N SER A 138 -3.60 -19.72 -3.93
CA SER A 138 -3.83 -21.15 -4.20
C SER A 138 -2.62 -21.71 -4.95
N ARG A 139 -2.03 -22.78 -4.45
CA ARG A 139 -0.94 -23.52 -5.12
C ARG A 139 -1.46 -24.28 -6.31
#